data_0993e4117ab1e8da801102a5fa63861f
#
_entry.id   0993e4117ab1e8da801102a5fa63861f
#
_cell.length_a   1.000
_cell.length_b   1.000
_cell.length_c   1.000
_cell.angle_alpha   90.00
_cell.angle_beta   90.00
_cell.angle_gamma   90.00
#
_symmetry.space_group_name_H-M   'P 1'
#
loop_
_entity.id
_entity.type
_entity.pdbx_description
1 polymer ?
#
loop_
_entity_poly.entity_id
_entity_poly.type
_entity_poly.pdbx_seq_one_letter_code
_entity_poly.pdbx_strand_id
1 'polypeptide(L)'
;MNTQETVDQLKQLKLRGMMQAYQSLLSLPVHEQLSIHQAVARLAEAELQYRGHQKTQMYLRLSKLRYNAVLENVQCSENRNFTKDQLLYFADGSFIERAENVLITGATGCGKSYLACALGRLACSLGYKVLYLGMTRFLEKISQSKLEGNYVKLLNQIEKNQLIILDDFGLHPLDNTTRLALLQILEDRYGKKSIMITSQLPIKSWFEYINEPTLADAIMDRLSANANKVELRGESLRKEKLKNKV
;
A
#
# COMPACT_ATOMS: atom_id res chain seq x y z
N MET A 1 12.22 44.31 -9.51
CA MET A 1 12.44 43.05 -8.75
C MET A 1 13.43 42.20 -9.53
N ASN A 2 14.51 41.79 -8.91
CA ASN A 2 15.52 40.95 -9.54
C ASN A 2 15.00 39.51 -9.59
N THR A 3 15.23 38.80 -10.69
CA THR A 3 14.86 37.41 -10.88
C THR A 3 15.31 36.50 -9.71
N GLN A 4 16.51 36.78 -9.18
CA GLN A 4 17.06 36.04 -8.03
C GLN A 4 16.23 36.26 -6.76
N GLU A 5 15.75 37.48 -6.51
CA GLU A 5 14.91 37.76 -5.33
C GLU A 5 13.61 36.99 -5.38
N THR A 6 12.98 36.84 -6.56
CA THR A 6 11.76 36.01 -6.71
C THR A 6 12.04 34.52 -6.41
N VAL A 7 13.15 33.99 -6.90
CA VAL A 7 13.57 32.60 -6.61
C VAL A 7 13.76 32.41 -5.11
N ASP A 8 14.41 33.34 -4.42
CA ASP A 8 14.66 33.25 -2.99
C ASP A 8 13.36 33.38 -2.17
N GLN A 9 12.42 34.24 -2.58
CA GLN A 9 11.09 34.33 -1.97
C GLN A 9 10.30 33.04 -2.12
N LEU A 10 10.26 32.43 -3.32
CA LEU A 10 9.60 31.15 -3.54
C LEU A 10 10.21 30.02 -2.68
N LYS A 11 11.54 30.05 -2.51
CA LYS A 11 12.25 29.12 -1.64
C LYS A 11 11.89 29.31 -0.16
N GLN A 12 11.85 30.54 0.33
CA GLN A 12 11.43 30.88 1.69
C GLN A 12 9.99 30.45 1.97
N LEU A 13 9.08 30.63 1.02
CA LEU A 13 7.69 30.21 1.06
C LEU A 13 7.53 28.68 0.90
N LYS A 14 8.63 27.93 0.71
CA LYS A 14 8.65 26.49 0.47
C LYS A 14 7.86 26.05 -0.78
N LEU A 15 7.76 26.92 -1.79
CA LEU A 15 7.10 26.68 -3.06
C LEU A 15 8.12 26.15 -4.09
N ARG A 16 8.65 24.94 -3.84
CA ARG A 16 9.75 24.37 -4.62
C ARG A 16 9.37 24.02 -6.06
N GLY A 17 8.15 23.53 -6.28
CA GLY A 17 7.64 23.24 -7.62
C GLY A 17 7.50 24.53 -8.45
N MET A 18 6.93 25.59 -7.87
CA MET A 18 6.85 26.91 -8.50
C MET A 18 8.24 27.45 -8.81
N MET A 19 9.17 27.34 -7.87
CA MET A 19 10.55 27.83 -8.05
C MET A 19 11.22 27.15 -9.26
N GLN A 20 11.14 25.83 -9.37
CA GLN A 20 11.71 25.08 -10.49
C GLN A 20 11.06 25.45 -11.82
N ALA A 21 9.72 25.53 -11.84
CA ALA A 21 8.99 25.94 -13.05
C ALA A 21 9.30 27.39 -13.45
N TYR A 22 9.43 28.31 -12.48
CA TYR A 22 9.81 29.71 -12.75
C TYR A 22 11.21 29.80 -13.39
N GLN A 23 12.19 29.08 -12.84
CA GLN A 23 13.53 29.02 -13.44
C GLN A 23 13.51 28.46 -14.87
N SER A 24 12.68 27.42 -15.12
CA SER A 24 12.51 26.86 -16.47
C SER A 24 11.85 27.87 -17.45
N LEU A 25 10.86 28.63 -16.98
CA LEU A 25 10.20 29.68 -17.81
C LEU A 25 11.16 30.79 -18.20
N LEU A 26 12.07 31.20 -17.32
CA LEU A 26 13.06 32.22 -17.62
C LEU A 26 14.08 31.81 -18.69
N SER A 27 14.29 30.50 -18.87
CA SER A 27 15.19 29.98 -19.89
C SER A 27 14.55 29.82 -21.28
N LEU A 28 13.23 30.10 -21.41
CA LEU A 28 12.54 30.00 -22.69
C LEU A 28 12.92 31.16 -23.64
N PRO A 29 13.06 30.87 -24.95
CA PRO A 29 13.23 31.91 -25.97
C PRO A 29 12.05 32.90 -25.99
N VAL A 30 12.32 34.16 -26.40
CA VAL A 30 11.31 35.22 -26.39
C VAL A 30 10.04 34.87 -27.18
N HIS A 31 10.17 34.11 -28.27
CA HIS A 31 9.03 33.70 -29.11
C HIS A 31 8.19 32.55 -28.49
N GLU A 32 8.67 31.92 -27.43
CA GLU A 32 7.95 30.87 -26.67
C GLU A 32 7.43 31.38 -25.33
N GLN A 33 7.50 32.68 -25.07
CA GLN A 33 7.03 33.25 -23.81
C GLN A 33 5.52 33.10 -23.67
N LEU A 34 5.12 32.56 -22.54
CA LEU A 34 3.73 32.31 -22.17
C LEU A 34 3.05 33.65 -21.80
N SER A 35 1.73 33.74 -22.03
CA SER A 35 0.95 34.82 -21.43
C SER A 35 1.04 34.76 -19.90
N ILE A 36 0.80 35.85 -19.21
CA ILE A 36 0.83 35.93 -17.74
C ILE A 36 -0.08 34.87 -17.13
N HIS A 37 -1.28 34.69 -17.69
CA HIS A 37 -2.22 33.69 -17.20
C HIS A 37 -1.67 32.27 -17.34
N GLN A 38 -1.10 31.92 -18.49
CA GLN A 38 -0.48 30.61 -18.73
C GLN A 38 0.73 30.36 -17.81
N ALA A 39 1.55 31.39 -17.59
CA ALA A 39 2.70 31.29 -16.69
C ALA A 39 2.26 31.01 -15.24
N VAL A 40 1.26 31.73 -14.73
CA VAL A 40 0.71 31.51 -13.38
C VAL A 40 0.10 30.12 -13.25
N ALA A 41 -0.69 29.68 -14.25
CA ALA A 41 -1.29 28.37 -14.26
C ALA A 41 -0.22 27.26 -14.20
N ARG A 42 0.84 27.37 -15.02
CA ARG A 42 1.98 26.42 -15.04
C ARG A 42 2.74 26.37 -13.71
N LEU A 43 2.94 27.53 -13.07
CA LEU A 43 3.58 27.59 -11.76
C LEU A 43 2.73 26.87 -10.69
N ALA A 44 1.42 27.12 -10.65
CA ALA A 44 0.50 26.50 -9.71
C ALA A 44 0.45 24.97 -9.90
N GLU A 45 0.34 24.52 -11.14
CA GLU A 45 0.34 23.09 -11.48
C GLU A 45 1.65 22.40 -11.07
N ALA A 46 2.80 23.03 -11.33
CA ALA A 46 4.11 22.49 -10.95
C ALA A 46 4.23 22.33 -9.43
N GLU A 47 3.69 23.26 -8.64
CA GLU A 47 3.70 23.14 -7.18
C GLU A 47 2.78 22.02 -6.70
N LEU A 48 1.60 21.87 -7.28
CA LEU A 48 0.67 20.76 -6.96
C LEU A 48 1.31 19.40 -7.26
N GLN A 49 1.93 19.25 -8.41
CA GLN A 49 2.64 18.03 -8.82
C GLN A 49 3.82 17.75 -7.88
N TYR A 50 4.62 18.76 -7.55
CA TYR A 50 5.73 18.63 -6.62
C TYR A 50 5.26 18.16 -5.25
N ARG A 51 4.23 18.78 -4.68
CA ARG A 51 3.65 18.38 -3.38
C ARG A 51 3.07 16.98 -3.41
N GLY A 52 2.35 16.64 -4.48
CA GLY A 52 1.81 15.30 -4.71
C GLY A 52 2.93 14.25 -4.72
N HIS A 53 4.00 14.49 -5.48
CA HIS A 53 5.17 13.63 -5.53
C HIS A 53 5.84 13.47 -4.16
N GLN A 54 6.07 14.56 -3.43
CA GLN A 54 6.66 14.52 -2.09
C GLN A 54 5.79 13.71 -1.10
N LYS A 55 4.47 13.88 -1.17
CA LYS A 55 3.52 13.11 -0.35
C LYS A 55 3.61 11.63 -0.66
N THR A 56 3.61 11.25 -1.94
CA THR A 56 3.77 9.86 -2.39
C THR A 56 5.07 9.24 -1.89
N GLN A 57 6.20 9.93 -2.05
CA GLN A 57 7.51 9.46 -1.58
C GLN A 57 7.52 9.26 -0.05
N MET A 58 6.91 10.18 0.68
CA MET A 58 6.77 10.06 2.14
C MET A 58 5.93 8.82 2.51
N TYR A 59 4.80 8.59 1.85
CA TYR A 59 3.93 7.44 2.12
C TYR A 59 4.60 6.12 1.76
N LEU A 60 5.32 6.05 0.64
CA LEU A 60 6.12 4.88 0.27
C LEU A 60 7.19 4.55 1.31
N ARG A 61 7.90 5.54 1.82
CA ARG A 61 8.89 5.35 2.89
C ARG A 61 8.25 4.84 4.18
N LEU A 62 7.11 5.39 4.56
CA LEU A 62 6.39 5.04 5.79
C LEU A 62 5.68 3.68 5.69
N SER A 63 5.28 3.27 4.49
CA SER A 63 4.55 2.03 4.27
C SER A 63 5.34 0.76 4.60
N LYS A 64 6.68 0.83 4.56
CA LYS A 64 7.58 -0.31 4.81
C LYS A 64 7.36 -1.49 3.88
N LEU A 65 6.89 -1.25 2.65
CA LEU A 65 6.69 -2.30 1.65
C LEU A 65 7.97 -3.12 1.45
N ARG A 66 7.81 -4.45 1.41
CA ARG A 66 8.92 -5.40 1.29
C ARG A 66 9.62 -5.33 -0.07
N TYR A 67 8.85 -5.08 -1.13
CA TYR A 67 9.33 -5.03 -2.50
C TYR A 67 9.04 -3.68 -3.13
N ASN A 68 9.97 -3.19 -3.95
CA ASN A 68 9.72 -2.07 -4.85
C ASN A 68 8.97 -2.60 -6.09
N ALA A 69 7.73 -3.03 -5.87
CA ALA A 69 6.89 -3.63 -6.89
C ALA A 69 6.05 -2.57 -7.59
N VAL A 70 5.80 -2.77 -8.89
CA VAL A 70 4.90 -1.94 -9.71
C VAL A 70 3.90 -2.84 -10.41
N LEU A 71 2.69 -2.32 -10.68
CA LEU A 71 1.61 -3.11 -11.28
C LEU A 71 1.95 -3.61 -12.68
N GLU A 72 2.68 -2.82 -13.45
CA GLU A 72 3.10 -3.14 -14.82
C GLU A 72 3.96 -4.42 -14.89
N ASN A 73 4.65 -4.76 -13.81
CA ASN A 73 5.48 -5.95 -13.71
C ASN A 73 4.75 -7.16 -13.09
N VAL A 74 3.46 -7.01 -12.78
CA VAL A 74 2.65 -8.14 -12.29
C VAL A 74 2.30 -9.05 -13.46
N GLN A 75 2.70 -10.31 -13.36
CA GLN A 75 2.40 -11.29 -14.40
C GLN A 75 0.95 -11.75 -14.29
N CYS A 76 0.17 -11.41 -15.31
CA CYS A 76 -1.22 -11.84 -15.46
C CYS A 76 -1.33 -12.92 -16.53
N SER A 77 -1.96 -14.05 -16.21
CA SER A 77 -2.32 -15.10 -17.16
C SER A 77 -3.36 -16.04 -16.56
N GLU A 78 -4.08 -16.76 -17.40
CA GLU A 78 -5.03 -17.79 -16.96
C GLU A 78 -4.36 -18.89 -16.12
N ASN A 79 -3.17 -19.33 -16.52
CA ASN A 79 -2.39 -20.33 -15.78
C ASN A 79 -2.05 -19.87 -14.35
N ARG A 80 -2.00 -18.55 -14.12
CA ARG A 80 -1.77 -17.97 -12.80
C ARG A 80 -3.08 -17.71 -12.03
N ASN A 81 -4.21 -17.97 -12.66
CA ASN A 81 -5.53 -17.64 -12.12
C ASN A 81 -5.65 -16.16 -11.72
N PHE A 82 -4.96 -15.27 -12.46
CA PHE A 82 -4.99 -13.83 -12.26
C PHE A 82 -4.95 -13.12 -13.63
N THR A 83 -6.06 -12.55 -14.03
CA THR A 83 -6.24 -11.92 -15.35
C THR A 83 -5.87 -10.44 -15.33
N LYS A 84 -5.70 -9.86 -16.53
CA LYS A 84 -5.53 -8.41 -16.67
C LYS A 84 -6.74 -7.63 -16.18
N ASP A 85 -7.95 -8.15 -16.38
CA ASP A 85 -9.18 -7.50 -15.92
C ASP A 85 -9.25 -7.43 -14.40
N GLN A 86 -8.84 -8.50 -13.71
CA GLN A 86 -8.70 -8.49 -12.25
C GLN A 86 -7.65 -7.48 -11.79
N LEU A 87 -6.52 -7.35 -12.50
CA LEU A 87 -5.51 -6.34 -12.20
C LEU A 87 -6.06 -4.93 -12.40
N LEU A 88 -6.79 -4.69 -13.51
CA LEU A 88 -7.43 -3.40 -13.82
C LEU A 88 -8.49 -3.02 -12.79
N TYR A 89 -9.24 -3.99 -12.26
CA TYR A 89 -10.21 -3.77 -11.18
C TYR A 89 -9.56 -3.16 -9.94
N PHE A 90 -8.31 -3.53 -9.63
CA PHE A 90 -7.58 -2.94 -8.50
C PHE A 90 -6.83 -1.66 -8.85
N ALA A 91 -6.61 -1.39 -10.15
CA ALA A 91 -5.72 -0.32 -10.61
C ALA A 91 -6.26 1.10 -10.35
N ASP A 92 -7.56 1.27 -10.19
CA ASP A 92 -8.18 2.55 -9.84
C ASP A 92 -8.15 2.86 -8.34
N GLY A 93 -7.85 1.85 -7.50
CA GLY A 93 -7.81 1.98 -6.04
C GLY A 93 -9.17 2.06 -5.35
N SER A 94 -10.28 1.93 -6.08
CA SER A 94 -11.64 2.07 -5.58
C SER A 94 -11.98 1.08 -4.45
N PHE A 95 -11.32 -0.07 -4.39
CA PHE A 95 -11.46 -1.03 -3.29
C PHE A 95 -11.10 -0.42 -1.92
N ILE A 96 -10.19 0.57 -1.89
CA ILE A 96 -9.83 1.27 -0.65
C ILE A 96 -10.95 2.22 -0.22
N GLU A 97 -11.53 2.95 -1.17
CA GLU A 97 -12.66 3.86 -0.89
C GLU A 97 -13.90 3.11 -0.42
N ARG A 98 -14.16 1.94 -1.00
CA ARG A 98 -15.26 1.05 -0.61
C ARG A 98 -14.98 0.22 0.63
N ALA A 99 -13.81 0.41 1.28
CA ALA A 99 -13.36 -0.36 2.44
C ALA A 99 -13.42 -1.90 2.20
N GLU A 100 -13.11 -2.33 0.98
CA GLU A 100 -13.08 -3.75 0.62
C GLU A 100 -11.76 -4.39 1.05
N ASN A 101 -11.84 -5.59 1.59
CA ASN A 101 -10.66 -6.38 1.91
C ASN A 101 -10.12 -7.09 0.66
N VAL A 102 -8.84 -7.45 0.67
CA VAL A 102 -8.22 -8.23 -0.40
C VAL A 102 -7.51 -9.44 0.20
N LEU A 103 -7.97 -10.64 -0.12
CA LEU A 103 -7.41 -11.89 0.39
C LEU A 103 -6.68 -12.60 -0.74
N ILE A 104 -5.33 -12.64 -0.67
CA ILE A 104 -4.47 -13.21 -1.70
C ILE A 104 -3.89 -14.52 -1.21
N THR A 105 -4.28 -15.63 -1.83
CA THR A 105 -3.80 -16.97 -1.46
C THR A 105 -3.01 -17.62 -2.60
N GLY A 106 -2.26 -18.68 -2.30
CA GLY A 106 -1.54 -19.46 -3.29
C GLY A 106 -0.20 -20.02 -2.78
N ALA A 107 0.43 -20.85 -3.58
CA ALA A 107 1.69 -21.52 -3.23
C ALA A 107 2.86 -20.55 -2.99
N THR A 108 3.93 -21.05 -2.37
CA THR A 108 5.17 -20.28 -2.19
C THR A 108 5.78 -19.90 -3.53
N GLY A 109 6.14 -18.61 -3.65
CA GLY A 109 6.81 -18.09 -4.86
C GLY A 109 5.87 -17.67 -5.98
N CYS A 110 4.53 -17.90 -5.90
CA CYS A 110 3.58 -17.52 -6.94
C CYS A 110 3.32 -15.99 -7.06
N GLY A 111 3.99 -15.14 -6.27
CA GLY A 111 3.92 -13.69 -6.43
C GLY A 111 2.97 -12.94 -5.50
N LYS A 112 2.36 -13.58 -4.49
CA LYS A 112 1.42 -12.96 -3.54
C LYS A 112 1.94 -11.66 -2.92
N SER A 113 3.07 -11.74 -2.23
CA SER A 113 3.69 -10.58 -1.58
C SER A 113 4.12 -9.50 -2.58
N TYR A 114 4.47 -9.89 -3.81
CA TYR A 114 4.80 -8.94 -4.87
C TYR A 114 3.54 -8.17 -5.31
N LEU A 115 2.43 -8.87 -5.56
CA LEU A 115 1.14 -8.28 -5.90
C LEU A 115 0.66 -7.36 -4.78
N ALA A 116 0.71 -7.81 -3.52
CA ALA A 116 0.33 -7.00 -2.37
C ALA A 116 1.18 -5.71 -2.26
N CYS A 117 2.49 -5.80 -2.50
CA CYS A 117 3.36 -4.62 -2.51
C CYS A 117 3.08 -3.70 -3.70
N ALA A 118 2.75 -4.23 -4.89
CA ALA A 118 2.40 -3.42 -6.05
C ALA A 118 1.11 -2.63 -5.82
N LEU A 119 0.08 -3.27 -5.26
CA LEU A 119 -1.17 -2.62 -4.87
C LEU A 119 -0.96 -1.61 -3.73
N GLY A 120 -0.11 -1.93 -2.76
CA GLY A 120 0.28 -1.00 -1.70
C GLY A 120 1.02 0.23 -2.22
N ARG A 121 1.89 0.06 -3.22
CA ARG A 121 2.57 1.18 -3.90
C ARG A 121 1.58 2.06 -4.67
N LEU A 122 0.66 1.44 -5.41
CA LEU A 122 -0.43 2.15 -6.08
C LEU A 122 -1.23 2.97 -5.07
N ALA A 123 -1.65 2.38 -3.96
CA ALA A 123 -2.38 3.09 -2.90
C ALA A 123 -1.60 4.33 -2.39
N CYS A 124 -0.28 4.21 -2.20
CA CYS A 124 0.56 5.37 -1.85
C CYS A 124 0.55 6.45 -2.94
N SER A 125 0.58 6.09 -4.23
CA SER A 125 0.54 7.05 -5.33
C SER A 125 -0.82 7.76 -5.45
N LEU A 126 -1.90 7.08 -5.09
CA LEU A 126 -3.24 7.64 -4.98
C LEU A 126 -3.45 8.49 -3.72
N GLY A 127 -2.41 8.61 -2.86
CA GLY A 127 -2.44 9.47 -1.67
C GLY A 127 -2.97 8.80 -0.41
N TYR A 128 -3.11 7.47 -0.39
CA TYR A 128 -3.49 6.69 0.79
C TYR A 128 -2.27 6.31 1.62
N LYS A 129 -2.41 6.35 2.94
CA LYS A 129 -1.40 5.81 3.86
C LYS A 129 -1.52 4.30 3.90
N VAL A 130 -0.41 3.63 3.70
CA VAL A 130 -0.30 2.17 3.72
C VAL A 130 0.65 1.73 4.82
N LEU A 131 0.34 0.61 5.47
CA LEU A 131 1.22 -0.04 6.42
C LEU A 131 1.38 -1.51 6.01
N TYR A 132 2.61 -1.92 5.72
CA TYR A 132 2.96 -3.32 5.47
C TYR A 132 3.60 -3.94 6.70
N LEU A 133 3.08 -5.11 7.09
CA LEU A 133 3.60 -5.92 8.19
C LEU A 133 3.63 -7.39 7.75
N GLY A 134 4.81 -8.00 7.79
CA GLY A 134 4.89 -9.47 7.78
C GLY A 134 4.37 -10.00 9.11
N MET A 135 3.70 -11.17 9.10
CA MET A 135 3.06 -11.73 10.30
C MET A 135 4.03 -11.89 11.48
N THR A 136 5.25 -12.37 11.24
CA THR A 136 6.26 -12.48 12.32
C THR A 136 6.47 -11.14 13.04
N ARG A 137 6.68 -10.08 12.25
CA ARG A 137 6.88 -8.73 12.81
C ARG A 137 5.62 -8.16 13.46
N PHE A 138 4.44 -8.55 12.97
CA PHE A 138 3.17 -8.18 13.60
C PHE A 138 3.04 -8.81 14.98
N LEU A 139 3.30 -10.11 15.11
CA LEU A 139 3.32 -10.86 16.38
C LEU A 139 4.27 -10.21 17.40
N GLU A 140 5.52 -9.97 16.99
CA GLU A 140 6.55 -9.32 17.82
C GLU A 140 6.09 -7.95 18.33
N LYS A 141 5.54 -7.11 17.44
CA LYS A 141 5.06 -5.76 17.80
C LYS A 141 3.90 -5.79 18.79
N ILE A 142 2.95 -6.71 18.62
CA ILE A 142 1.81 -6.87 19.55
C ILE A 142 2.33 -7.28 20.94
N SER A 143 3.17 -8.30 21.00
CA SER A 143 3.73 -8.80 22.27
C SER A 143 4.57 -7.71 22.96
N GLN A 144 5.48 -7.07 22.23
CA GLN A 144 6.31 -5.99 22.77
C GLN A 144 5.48 -4.82 23.27
N SER A 145 4.47 -4.38 22.51
CA SER A 145 3.65 -3.23 22.87
C SER A 145 2.82 -3.47 24.15
N LYS A 146 2.42 -4.71 24.40
CA LYS A 146 1.74 -5.07 25.66
C LYS A 146 2.70 -5.06 26.84
N LEU A 147 3.92 -5.58 26.68
CA LEU A 147 4.96 -5.56 27.71
C LEU A 147 5.37 -4.13 28.09
N GLU A 148 5.48 -3.25 27.09
CA GLU A 148 5.85 -1.84 27.27
C GLU A 148 4.70 -0.93 27.71
N GLY A 149 3.45 -1.43 27.77
CA GLY A 149 2.27 -0.64 28.11
C GLY A 149 1.85 0.38 27.04
N ASN A 150 2.34 0.25 25.82
CA ASN A 150 2.05 1.18 24.71
C ASN A 150 1.10 0.59 23.63
N TYR A 151 0.38 -0.49 23.96
CA TYR A 151 -0.51 -1.21 23.04
C TYR A 151 -1.55 -0.30 22.38
N VAL A 152 -2.23 0.57 23.13
CA VAL A 152 -3.22 1.50 22.56
C VAL A 152 -2.57 2.45 21.55
N LYS A 153 -1.35 2.90 21.82
CA LYS A 153 -0.58 3.73 20.87
C LYS A 153 -0.28 3.00 19.58
N LEU A 154 0.06 1.71 19.67
CA LEU A 154 0.27 0.87 18.49
C LEU A 154 -1.02 0.71 17.67
N LEU A 155 -2.16 0.40 18.30
CA LEU A 155 -3.46 0.30 17.62
C LEU A 155 -3.82 1.61 16.91
N ASN A 156 -3.66 2.76 17.57
CA ASN A 156 -3.88 4.07 16.98
C ASN A 156 -2.95 4.37 15.80
N GLN A 157 -1.71 3.87 15.81
CA GLN A 157 -0.80 4.00 14.66
C GLN A 157 -1.25 3.14 13.48
N ILE A 158 -1.71 1.93 13.75
CA ILE A 158 -2.24 1.01 12.74
C ILE A 158 -3.51 1.62 12.12
N GLU A 159 -4.40 2.14 12.95
CA GLU A 159 -5.68 2.71 12.55
C GLU A 159 -5.53 3.93 11.62
N LYS A 160 -4.47 4.73 11.74
CA LYS A 160 -4.19 5.90 10.88
C LYS A 160 -3.94 5.57 9.41
N ASN A 161 -3.77 4.29 9.03
CA ASN A 161 -3.53 3.87 7.66
C ASN A 161 -4.84 3.46 6.97
N GLN A 162 -5.06 3.88 5.73
CA GLN A 162 -6.22 3.49 4.94
C GLN A 162 -6.13 2.01 4.52
N LEU A 163 -4.94 1.54 4.19
CA LEU A 163 -4.68 0.14 3.83
C LEU A 163 -3.65 -0.47 4.78
N ILE A 164 -3.95 -1.65 5.32
CA ILE A 164 -2.98 -2.49 6.02
C ILE A 164 -2.74 -3.74 5.18
N ILE A 165 -1.48 -4.13 5.05
CA ILE A 165 -1.08 -5.37 4.39
C ILE A 165 -0.46 -6.28 5.44
N LEU A 166 -1.09 -7.41 5.71
CA LEU A 166 -0.57 -8.49 6.55
C LEU A 166 -0.06 -9.61 5.64
N ASP A 167 1.26 -9.73 5.53
CA ASP A 167 1.90 -10.69 4.63
C ASP A 167 2.30 -11.96 5.37
N ASP A 168 2.19 -13.09 4.67
CA ASP A 168 2.55 -14.41 5.20
C ASP A 168 1.65 -14.89 6.38
N PHE A 169 0.34 -14.59 6.31
CA PHE A 169 -0.65 -15.12 7.27
C PHE A 169 -0.71 -16.65 7.18
N GLY A 170 -0.68 -17.31 8.33
CA GLY A 170 -0.72 -18.77 8.39
C GLY A 170 0.65 -19.46 8.54
N LEU A 171 1.77 -18.71 8.58
CA LEU A 171 3.10 -19.30 8.75
C LEU A 171 3.49 -19.59 10.21
N HIS A 172 2.93 -18.86 11.15
CA HIS A 172 3.23 -19.00 12.58
C HIS A 172 1.94 -19.17 13.36
N PRO A 173 1.90 -20.03 14.39
CA PRO A 173 0.72 -20.17 15.23
C PRO A 173 0.36 -18.82 15.88
N LEU A 174 -0.94 -18.58 16.05
CA LEU A 174 -1.43 -17.39 16.74
C LEU A 174 -1.63 -17.70 18.22
N ASP A 175 -1.04 -16.90 19.09
CA ASP A 175 -1.37 -16.90 20.50
C ASP A 175 -2.69 -16.11 20.75
N ASN A 176 -3.26 -16.27 21.93
CA ASN A 176 -4.52 -15.60 22.28
C ASN A 176 -4.41 -14.08 22.23
N THR A 177 -3.27 -13.54 22.61
CA THR A 177 -2.98 -12.10 22.57
C THR A 177 -3.07 -11.55 21.16
N THR A 178 -2.51 -12.27 20.19
CA THR A 178 -2.54 -11.87 18.79
C THR A 178 -3.91 -12.03 18.16
N ARG A 179 -4.65 -13.11 18.49
CA ARG A 179 -6.03 -13.29 18.01
C ARG A 179 -6.92 -12.12 18.43
N LEU A 180 -6.87 -11.75 19.70
CA LEU A 180 -7.62 -10.59 20.22
C LEU A 180 -7.17 -9.28 19.58
N ALA A 181 -5.87 -9.06 19.36
CA ALA A 181 -5.36 -7.88 18.69
C ALA A 181 -5.81 -7.83 17.22
N LEU A 182 -5.80 -8.97 16.53
CA LEU A 182 -6.28 -9.08 15.15
C LEU A 182 -7.77 -8.76 15.07
N LEU A 183 -8.59 -9.35 15.94
CA LEU A 183 -10.02 -9.06 16.01
C LEU A 183 -10.29 -7.58 16.26
N GLN A 184 -9.61 -6.97 17.24
CA GLN A 184 -9.74 -5.54 17.54
C GLN A 184 -9.43 -4.66 16.32
N ILE A 185 -8.31 -4.95 15.61
CA ILE A 185 -7.92 -4.22 14.40
C ILE A 185 -8.98 -4.39 13.31
N LEU A 186 -9.54 -5.58 13.14
CA LEU A 186 -10.59 -5.85 12.17
C LEU A 186 -11.88 -5.09 12.49
N GLU A 187 -12.29 -5.07 13.75
CA GLU A 187 -13.47 -4.32 14.23
C GLU A 187 -13.34 -2.83 14.01
N ASP A 188 -12.20 -2.23 14.41
CA ASP A 188 -11.96 -0.80 14.25
C ASP A 188 -12.00 -0.36 12.78
N ARG A 189 -11.69 -1.28 11.84
CA ARG A 189 -11.60 -1.03 10.40
C ARG A 189 -12.82 -1.45 9.61
N TYR A 190 -13.68 -2.29 10.16
CA TYR A 190 -14.84 -2.85 9.46
C TYR A 190 -15.72 -1.77 8.84
N GLY A 191 -15.98 -1.85 7.53
CA GLY A 191 -16.75 -0.88 6.76
C GLY A 191 -16.13 0.53 6.63
N LYS A 192 -14.89 0.74 7.11
CA LYS A 192 -14.22 2.04 7.08
C LYS A 192 -12.90 2.03 6.33
N LYS A 193 -12.13 0.97 6.41
CA LYS A 193 -10.77 0.87 5.86
C LYS A 193 -10.45 -0.55 5.44
N SER A 194 -9.63 -0.68 4.41
CA SER A 194 -9.27 -1.97 3.81
C SER A 194 -8.14 -2.69 4.54
N ILE A 195 -8.23 -4.02 4.53
CA ILE A 195 -7.15 -4.92 4.94
C ILE A 195 -6.81 -5.83 3.76
N MET A 196 -5.54 -6.00 3.49
CA MET A 196 -5.03 -6.96 2.54
C MET A 196 -4.26 -8.05 3.28
N ILE A 197 -4.59 -9.31 3.03
CA ILE A 197 -3.92 -10.45 3.65
C ILE A 197 -3.35 -11.34 2.55
N THR A 198 -2.07 -11.73 2.69
CA THR A 198 -1.51 -12.79 1.86
C THR A 198 -1.28 -14.05 2.67
N SER A 199 -1.56 -15.20 2.10
CA SER A 199 -1.38 -16.50 2.78
C SER A 199 -0.99 -17.63 1.82
N GLN A 200 -0.25 -18.59 2.33
CA GLN A 200 -0.04 -19.86 1.64
C GLN A 200 -1.21 -20.83 1.89
N LEU A 201 -1.91 -20.65 2.98
CA LEU A 201 -3.09 -21.46 3.32
C LEU A 201 -4.28 -21.00 2.50
N PRO A 202 -5.08 -21.89 1.94
CA PRO A 202 -6.38 -21.56 1.36
C PRO A 202 -7.30 -20.96 2.43
N ILE A 203 -8.18 -20.02 2.04
CA ILE A 203 -9.06 -19.30 2.98
C ILE A 203 -9.89 -20.26 3.85
N LYS A 204 -10.33 -21.41 3.31
CA LYS A 204 -11.07 -22.44 4.04
C LYS A 204 -10.34 -23.00 5.26
N SER A 205 -9.01 -22.96 5.25
CA SER A 205 -8.17 -23.44 6.36
C SER A 205 -7.82 -22.35 7.39
N TRP A 206 -8.27 -21.12 7.19
CA TRP A 206 -7.96 -20.02 8.12
C TRP A 206 -8.70 -20.16 9.44
N PHE A 207 -9.91 -20.74 9.43
CA PHE A 207 -10.66 -21.04 10.65
C PHE A 207 -9.88 -21.97 11.57
N GLU A 208 -9.42 -23.11 11.04
CA GLU A 208 -8.60 -24.05 11.78
C GLU A 208 -7.26 -23.48 12.24
N TYR A 209 -6.64 -22.64 11.38
CA TYR A 209 -5.38 -21.96 11.72
C TYR A 209 -5.54 -20.98 12.90
N ILE A 210 -6.65 -20.25 12.98
CA ILE A 210 -6.94 -19.34 14.10
C ILE A 210 -7.09 -20.14 15.39
N ASN A 211 -7.58 -21.37 15.32
CA ASN A 211 -7.60 -22.35 16.41
C ASN A 211 -8.25 -21.84 17.72
N GLU A 212 -9.34 -21.07 17.59
CA GLU A 212 -10.25 -20.68 18.66
C GLU A 212 -11.60 -20.39 18.01
N PRO A 213 -12.63 -21.23 18.20
CA PRO A 213 -13.86 -21.19 17.39
C PRO A 213 -14.56 -19.83 17.39
N THR A 214 -14.74 -19.23 18.56
CA THR A 214 -15.48 -17.95 18.70
C THR A 214 -14.74 -16.79 18.04
N LEU A 215 -13.40 -16.70 18.27
CA LEU A 215 -12.58 -15.66 17.64
C LEU A 215 -12.43 -15.92 16.15
N ALA A 216 -12.36 -17.19 15.73
CA ALA A 216 -12.25 -17.55 14.33
C ALA A 216 -13.51 -17.14 13.55
N ASP A 217 -14.70 -17.41 14.07
CA ASP A 217 -15.95 -16.93 13.49
C ASP A 217 -15.96 -15.42 13.34
N ALA A 218 -15.67 -14.69 14.41
CA ALA A 218 -15.66 -13.23 14.42
C ALA A 218 -14.63 -12.63 13.45
N ILE A 219 -13.43 -13.20 13.39
CA ILE A 219 -12.36 -12.75 12.49
C ILE A 219 -12.73 -13.04 11.04
N MET A 220 -13.20 -14.26 10.74
CA MET A 220 -13.53 -14.68 9.38
C MET A 220 -14.74 -13.93 8.82
N ASP A 221 -15.73 -13.64 9.64
CA ASP A 221 -16.87 -12.81 9.25
C ASP A 221 -16.41 -11.44 8.77
N ARG A 222 -15.60 -10.73 9.55
CA ARG A 222 -15.10 -9.39 9.22
C ARG A 222 -14.15 -9.37 8.03
N LEU A 223 -13.34 -10.43 7.88
CA LEU A 223 -12.44 -10.53 6.73
C LEU A 223 -13.19 -10.82 5.44
N SER A 224 -14.24 -11.63 5.49
CA SER A 224 -14.90 -12.19 4.30
C SER A 224 -16.11 -11.40 3.83
N ALA A 225 -16.74 -10.60 4.69
CA ALA A 225 -18.01 -9.91 4.42
C ALA A 225 -17.95 -8.98 3.17
N ASN A 226 -16.85 -8.30 2.95
CA ASN A 226 -16.63 -7.45 1.78
C ASN A 226 -15.19 -7.66 1.25
N ALA A 227 -14.91 -8.86 0.72
CA ALA A 227 -13.56 -9.23 0.35
C ALA A 227 -13.44 -9.69 -1.11
N ASN A 228 -12.48 -9.09 -1.80
CA ASN A 228 -11.98 -9.57 -3.07
C ASN A 228 -11.01 -10.73 -2.83
N LYS A 229 -11.34 -11.92 -3.31
CA LYS A 229 -10.55 -13.14 -3.14
C LYS A 229 -9.73 -13.40 -4.39
N VAL A 230 -8.41 -13.47 -4.24
CA VAL A 230 -7.46 -13.74 -5.32
C VAL A 230 -6.67 -15.00 -4.96
N GLU A 231 -6.83 -16.06 -5.75
CA GLU A 231 -6.06 -17.29 -5.60
C GLU A 231 -5.02 -17.37 -6.71
N LEU A 232 -3.75 -17.09 -6.38
CA LEU A 232 -2.66 -17.17 -7.34
C LEU A 232 -2.16 -18.61 -7.50
N ARG A 233 -2.02 -19.05 -8.75
CA ARG A 233 -1.50 -20.38 -9.10
C ARG A 233 -0.18 -20.27 -9.89
N GLY A 234 0.40 -21.39 -10.22
CA GLY A 234 1.59 -21.51 -11.07
C GLY A 234 2.89 -21.71 -10.28
N GLU A 235 3.97 -21.89 -11.06
CA GLU A 235 5.30 -22.15 -10.54
C GLU A 235 5.92 -20.94 -9.82
N SER A 236 6.98 -21.21 -9.07
CA SER A 236 7.70 -20.16 -8.34
C SER A 236 8.45 -19.21 -9.28
N LEU A 237 8.02 -17.96 -9.32
CA LEU A 237 8.70 -16.89 -10.07
C LEU A 237 10.15 -16.64 -9.61
N ARG A 238 10.50 -17.07 -8.40
CA ARG A 238 11.89 -17.01 -7.91
C ARG A 238 12.79 -18.00 -8.64
N LYS A 239 12.29 -19.21 -8.93
CA LYS A 239 13.01 -20.24 -9.69
C LYS A 239 13.18 -19.85 -11.15
N GLU A 240 12.16 -19.23 -11.73
CA GLU A 240 12.17 -18.76 -13.13
C GLU A 240 13.23 -17.67 -13.36
N LYS A 241 13.31 -16.71 -12.44
CA LYS A 241 14.35 -15.65 -12.47
C LYS A 241 15.78 -16.18 -12.34
N LEU A 242 15.98 -17.32 -11.69
CA LEU A 242 17.29 -17.96 -11.58
C LEU A 242 17.65 -18.71 -12.88
N LYS A 243 16.70 -19.35 -13.56
CA LYS A 243 16.90 -20.01 -14.84
C LYS A 243 17.25 -19.04 -15.98
N ASN A 244 16.68 -17.83 -15.95
CA ASN A 244 16.93 -16.80 -16.99
C ASN A 244 18.20 -15.96 -16.74
N LYS A 245 19.00 -16.26 -15.71
CA LYS A 245 20.30 -15.64 -15.41
C LYS A 245 21.49 -16.53 -15.72
N VAL A 246 21.27 -17.74 -16.18
CA VAL A 246 22.25 -18.69 -16.71
C VAL A 246 22.16 -18.69 -18.25
#